data_225133a2737030cafb42ee65c2647d42
#
_entry.id   225133a2737030cafb42ee65c2647d42
#
_cell.length_a   1.000
_cell.length_b   1.000
_cell.length_c   1.000
_cell.angle_alpha   90.00
_cell.angle_beta   90.00
_cell.angle_gamma   90.00
#
_symmetry.space_group_name_H-M   'P 1'
#
loop_
_entity.id
_entity.type
_entity.pdbx_description
1 polymer ?
#
loop_
_entity_poly.entity_id
_entity_poly.type
_entity_poly.pdbx_seq_one_letter_code
_entity_poly.pdbx_strand_id
1 'polypeptide(L)'
;NSDGEYVFYDKNNEFYFLENKYSDKDLEERLNRQIDFFNELSKKGIDLYIYIPTRYEFTTLKTNNLSKYTEEFVNKLNENIKVKVMNVDTIDNYKKYFYKTDHHWTINGALKGYEDITDMLNISKVDNLNITEHKERKYYGSLAKTALNDLIFDYISDIDLDLNYNVSLNGKEKDELFKPREIRLDRSYKYYDYYVSYFNG
;
A
#
# COMPACT_ATOMS: atom_id res chain seq x y z
N ASN A 1 -18.31 6.98 -14.02
CA ASN A 1 -18.10 5.53 -13.91
C ASN A 1 -19.42 4.83 -13.68
N SER A 2 -19.64 3.69 -14.36
CA SER A 2 -20.88 2.90 -14.28
C SER A 2 -21.19 2.38 -12.87
N ASP A 3 -20.22 2.40 -11.97
CA ASP A 3 -20.31 1.79 -10.65
C ASP A 3 -20.39 2.78 -9.49
N GLY A 4 -20.57 4.08 -9.79
CA GLY A 4 -20.77 5.12 -8.75
C GLY A 4 -19.54 5.38 -7.88
N GLU A 5 -18.33 5.09 -8.37
CA GLU A 5 -17.11 5.51 -7.67
C GLU A 5 -16.79 6.96 -7.93
N TYR A 6 -16.64 7.71 -6.85
CA TYR A 6 -16.23 9.11 -6.92
C TYR A 6 -14.78 9.22 -6.48
N VAL A 7 -14.01 9.94 -7.29
CA VAL A 7 -12.65 10.37 -6.95
C VAL A 7 -12.68 11.84 -6.68
N PHE A 8 -12.16 12.23 -5.55
CA PHE A 8 -12.07 13.63 -5.13
C PHE A 8 -10.62 14.10 -5.21
N TYR A 9 -10.45 15.38 -5.46
CA TYR A 9 -9.16 16.04 -5.38
C TYR A 9 -9.15 16.97 -4.17
N ASP A 10 -8.25 16.68 -3.24
CA ASP A 10 -7.96 17.60 -2.14
C ASP A 10 -6.93 18.63 -2.58
N LYS A 11 -7.43 19.81 -2.94
CA LYS A 11 -6.58 20.90 -3.43
C LYS A 11 -5.59 21.41 -2.38
N ASN A 12 -5.93 21.32 -1.11
CA ASN A 12 -5.07 21.83 -0.03
C ASN A 12 -3.86 20.90 0.21
N ASN A 13 -4.09 19.63 -0.01
CA ASN A 13 -3.08 18.58 0.21
C ASN A 13 -2.53 18.00 -1.10
N GLU A 14 -3.07 18.42 -2.25
CA GLU A 14 -2.57 18.03 -3.57
C GLU A 14 -2.58 16.52 -3.85
N PHE A 15 -3.63 15.81 -3.46
CA PHE A 15 -3.77 14.38 -3.74
C PHE A 15 -5.21 13.99 -4.10
N TYR A 16 -5.35 12.80 -4.73
CA TYR A 16 -6.64 12.18 -5.00
C TYR A 16 -6.99 11.16 -3.91
N PHE A 17 -8.28 10.97 -3.70
CA PHE A 17 -8.80 9.93 -2.82
C PHE A 17 -10.16 9.43 -3.32
N LEU A 18 -10.50 8.20 -2.92
CA LEU A 18 -11.79 7.59 -3.22
C LEU A 18 -12.78 7.84 -2.10
N GLU A 19 -14.03 8.10 -2.47
CA GLU A 19 -15.11 8.05 -1.51
C GLU A 19 -15.32 6.62 -1.01
N ASN A 20 -15.54 6.48 0.28
CA ASN A 20 -15.91 5.20 0.84
C ASN A 20 -17.39 4.92 0.55
N LYS A 21 -17.64 3.82 -0.16
CA LYS A 21 -18.99 3.37 -0.56
C LYS A 21 -19.73 2.59 0.52
N TYR A 22 -19.02 2.14 1.53
CA TYR A 22 -19.58 1.23 2.50
C TYR A 22 -20.32 1.99 3.59
N SER A 23 -21.51 1.53 3.94
CA SER A 23 -22.19 1.99 5.14
C SER A 23 -21.42 1.56 6.39
N ASP A 24 -21.65 2.25 7.51
CA ASP A 24 -21.04 1.86 8.78
C ASP A 24 -21.36 0.41 9.12
N LYS A 25 -22.58 -0.03 8.83
CA LYS A 25 -22.99 -1.42 9.02
C LYS A 25 -22.17 -2.40 8.20
N ASP A 26 -21.93 -2.09 6.90
CA ASP A 26 -21.11 -2.97 6.05
C ASP A 26 -19.66 -3.03 6.52
N LEU A 27 -19.13 -1.89 7.00
CA LEU A 27 -17.79 -1.83 7.57
C LEU A 27 -17.67 -2.65 8.84
N GLU A 28 -18.63 -2.53 9.76
CA GLU A 28 -18.69 -3.33 10.99
C GLU A 28 -18.81 -4.83 10.70
N GLU A 29 -19.66 -5.23 9.76
CA GLU A 29 -19.81 -6.62 9.38
C GLU A 29 -18.51 -7.19 8.77
N ARG A 30 -17.81 -6.42 7.94
CA ARG A 30 -16.52 -6.81 7.38
C ARG A 30 -15.44 -6.91 8.44
N LEU A 31 -15.39 -5.94 9.34
CA LEU A 31 -14.47 -5.90 10.46
C LEU A 31 -14.64 -7.14 11.34
N ASN A 32 -15.86 -7.41 11.77
CA ASN A 32 -16.17 -8.57 12.64
C ASN A 32 -15.78 -9.89 11.96
N ARG A 33 -16.08 -10.08 10.68
CA ARG A 33 -15.65 -11.28 9.94
C ARG A 33 -14.12 -11.45 9.91
N GLN A 34 -13.38 -10.36 9.74
CA GLN A 34 -11.91 -10.41 9.76
C GLN A 34 -11.38 -10.75 11.15
N ILE A 35 -11.93 -10.13 12.19
CA ILE A 35 -11.57 -10.41 13.58
C ILE A 35 -11.82 -11.89 13.91
N ASP A 36 -13.00 -12.39 13.60
CA ASP A 36 -13.36 -13.79 13.85
C ASP A 36 -12.39 -14.74 13.12
N PHE A 37 -12.10 -14.46 11.85
CA PHE A 37 -11.18 -15.27 11.05
C PHE A 37 -9.77 -15.34 11.67
N PHE A 38 -9.19 -14.20 12.03
CA PHE A 38 -7.83 -14.18 12.62
C PHE A 38 -7.81 -14.80 14.02
N ASN A 39 -8.83 -14.55 14.83
CA ASN A 39 -8.93 -15.16 16.15
C ASN A 39 -9.08 -16.68 16.06
N GLU A 40 -9.82 -17.21 15.09
CA GLU A 40 -9.94 -18.65 14.86
C GLU A 40 -8.61 -19.28 14.40
N LEU A 41 -7.84 -18.60 13.54
CA LEU A 41 -6.50 -19.07 13.16
C LEU A 41 -5.55 -19.10 14.36
N SER A 42 -5.57 -18.06 15.18
CA SER A 42 -4.77 -17.97 16.40
C SER A 42 -5.12 -19.11 17.39
N LYS A 43 -6.40 -19.41 17.59
CA LYS A 43 -6.85 -20.54 18.41
C LYS A 43 -6.37 -21.91 17.91
N LYS A 44 -6.12 -22.04 16.61
CA LYS A 44 -5.53 -23.23 16.00
C LYS A 44 -4.01 -23.34 16.15
N GLY A 45 -3.40 -22.41 16.88
CA GLY A 45 -1.96 -22.38 17.12
C GLY A 45 -1.13 -21.81 15.96
N ILE A 46 -1.75 -21.03 15.08
CA ILE A 46 -1.04 -20.35 14.00
C ILE A 46 -0.53 -19.01 14.54
N ASP A 47 0.80 -18.80 14.44
CA ASP A 47 1.42 -17.53 14.76
C ASP A 47 1.04 -16.49 13.71
N LEU A 48 0.39 -15.42 14.14
CA LEU A 48 -0.10 -14.37 13.26
C LEU A 48 0.62 -13.05 13.54
N TYR A 49 1.07 -12.43 12.45
CA TYR A 49 1.66 -11.11 12.42
C TYR A 49 0.88 -10.25 11.43
N ILE A 50 0.28 -9.19 11.91
CA ILE A 50 -0.58 -8.32 11.11
C ILE A 50 0.06 -6.93 11.04
N TYR A 51 0.34 -6.48 9.82
CA TYR A 51 0.79 -5.13 9.57
C TYR A 51 -0.31 -4.32 8.87
N ILE A 52 -0.65 -3.17 9.42
CA ILE A 52 -1.73 -2.31 8.91
C ILE A 52 -1.14 -1.00 8.41
N PRO A 53 -1.01 -0.79 7.08
CA PRO A 53 -0.68 0.51 6.54
C PRO A 53 -1.91 1.42 6.63
N THR A 54 -1.89 2.39 7.55
CA THR A 54 -2.98 3.35 7.67
C THR A 54 -2.90 4.40 6.58
N ARG A 55 -3.98 4.56 5.84
CA ARG A 55 -4.04 5.48 4.70
C ARG A 55 -4.98 6.67 4.91
N TYR A 56 -5.95 6.55 5.80
CA TYR A 56 -7.16 7.35 5.72
C TYR A 56 -7.30 8.48 6.73
N GLU A 57 -6.38 8.63 7.66
CA GLU A 57 -6.48 9.63 8.74
C GLU A 57 -6.42 11.07 8.23
N PHE A 58 -5.87 11.29 7.05
CA PHE A 58 -5.73 12.61 6.43
C PHE A 58 -6.71 12.90 5.29
N THR A 59 -7.55 11.97 4.95
CA THR A 59 -8.60 12.23 3.98
C THR A 59 -9.70 13.00 4.68
N THR A 60 -9.77 14.28 4.42
CA THR A 60 -10.65 15.26 5.08
C THR A 60 -12.13 15.08 4.77
N LEU A 61 -12.47 14.22 3.86
CA LEU A 61 -13.86 13.90 3.65
C LEU A 61 -14.33 12.97 4.77
N LYS A 62 -15.27 13.44 5.48
CA LYS A 62 -16.28 12.89 6.41
C LYS A 62 -16.50 11.39 6.40
N THR A 63 -15.64 10.68 5.80
CA THR A 63 -15.78 9.29 5.62
C THR A 63 -15.07 8.64 6.76
N ASN A 64 -15.83 8.56 7.77
CA ASN A 64 -15.74 7.40 8.59
C ASN A 64 -14.47 7.39 9.41
N ASN A 65 -14.63 7.39 10.59
CA ASN A 65 -13.80 6.93 11.68
C ASN A 65 -12.99 5.65 11.34
N LEU A 66 -12.20 5.66 10.23
CA LEU A 66 -11.38 4.50 9.86
C LEU A 66 -10.31 4.25 10.91
N SER A 67 -9.80 5.28 11.56
CA SER A 67 -8.97 5.13 12.78
C SER A 67 -9.74 4.36 13.86
N LYS A 68 -11.00 4.70 14.09
CA LYS A 68 -11.86 3.96 15.03
C LYS A 68 -11.98 2.48 14.64
N TYR A 69 -12.18 2.16 13.38
CA TYR A 69 -12.25 0.76 12.95
C TYR A 69 -10.91 0.04 13.07
N THR A 70 -9.80 0.72 12.81
CA THR A 70 -8.47 0.16 13.03
C THR A 70 -8.23 -0.13 14.53
N GLU A 71 -8.56 0.81 15.40
CA GLU A 71 -8.48 0.64 16.85
C GLU A 71 -9.37 -0.52 17.33
N GLU A 72 -10.60 -0.56 16.86
CA GLU A 72 -11.55 -1.64 17.20
C GLU A 72 -11.05 -3.00 16.72
N PHE A 73 -10.49 -3.08 15.51
CA PHE A 73 -9.86 -4.27 14.97
C PHE A 73 -8.75 -4.77 15.90
N VAL A 74 -7.79 -3.90 16.21
CA VAL A 74 -6.65 -4.26 17.05
C VAL A 74 -7.11 -4.70 18.45
N ASN A 75 -8.04 -3.97 19.04
CA ASN A 75 -8.52 -4.25 20.40
C ASN A 75 -9.33 -5.55 20.53
N LYS A 76 -9.92 -6.04 19.44
CA LYS A 76 -10.73 -7.29 19.43
C LYS A 76 -9.95 -8.53 19.00
N LEU A 77 -8.71 -8.37 18.57
CA LEU A 77 -7.86 -9.52 18.24
C LEU A 77 -7.34 -10.21 19.52
N ASN A 78 -7.11 -11.53 19.43
CA ASN A 78 -6.49 -12.28 20.51
C ASN A 78 -5.10 -11.71 20.83
N GLU A 79 -4.75 -11.69 22.11
CA GLU A 79 -3.48 -11.17 22.63
C GLU A 79 -2.22 -11.84 22.04
N ASN A 80 -2.35 -13.06 21.55
CA ASN A 80 -1.26 -13.79 20.89
C ASN A 80 -0.99 -13.30 19.46
N ILE A 81 -1.88 -12.49 18.87
CA ILE A 81 -1.72 -11.94 17.54
C ILE A 81 -0.89 -10.67 17.65
N LYS A 82 0.25 -10.66 16.97
CA LYS A 82 1.12 -9.48 16.93
C LYS A 82 0.64 -8.51 15.86
N VAL A 83 0.33 -7.29 16.27
CA VAL A 83 -0.16 -6.26 15.36
C VAL A 83 0.77 -5.05 15.41
N LYS A 84 1.06 -4.54 14.23
CA LYS A 84 1.76 -3.27 14.05
C LYS A 84 0.97 -2.40 13.09
N VAL A 85 0.68 -1.19 13.50
CA VAL A 85 0.04 -0.17 12.66
C VAL A 85 1.11 0.81 12.20
N MET A 86 1.14 1.12 10.91
CA MET A 86 2.03 2.15 10.38
C MET A 86 1.65 3.50 10.99
N ASN A 87 2.61 4.15 11.64
CA ASN A 87 2.38 5.48 12.18
C ASN A 87 2.50 6.54 11.07
N VAL A 88 1.37 7.13 10.71
CA VAL A 88 1.26 8.25 9.77
C VAL A 88 0.51 9.36 10.48
N ASP A 89 1.23 10.11 11.31
CA ASP A 89 0.69 11.10 12.25
C ASP A 89 0.61 12.52 11.67
N THR A 90 1.21 12.75 10.50
CA THR A 90 1.22 14.05 9.83
C THR A 90 0.92 13.92 8.35
N ILE A 91 0.43 15.02 7.75
CA ILE A 91 0.20 15.08 6.30
C ILE A 91 1.52 14.94 5.51
N ASP A 92 2.62 15.39 6.07
CA ASP A 92 3.93 15.24 5.43
C ASP A 92 4.39 13.79 5.41
N ASN A 93 4.17 13.06 6.50
CA ASN A 93 4.40 11.61 6.53
C ASN A 93 3.47 10.88 5.55
N TYR A 94 2.21 11.30 5.44
CA TYR A 94 1.29 10.75 4.46
C TYR A 94 1.83 10.92 3.04
N LYS A 95 2.20 12.15 2.65
CA LYS A 95 2.78 12.46 1.33
C LYS A 95 4.10 11.74 1.05
N LYS A 96 4.87 11.43 2.09
CA LYS A 96 6.11 10.67 1.98
C LYS A 96 5.84 9.18 1.72
N TYR A 97 4.84 8.62 2.38
CA TYR A 97 4.62 7.17 2.38
C TYR A 97 3.59 6.69 1.38
N PHE A 98 2.72 7.56 0.86
CA PHE A 98 1.69 7.21 -0.11
C PHE A 98 1.75 8.09 -1.35
N TYR A 99 1.43 7.49 -2.50
CA TYR A 99 1.30 8.24 -3.74
C TYR A 99 0.11 9.20 -3.68
N LYS A 100 0.26 10.36 -4.30
CA LYS A 100 -0.80 11.37 -4.44
C LYS A 100 -1.89 10.91 -5.40
N THR A 101 -1.48 10.13 -6.40
CA THR A 101 -2.33 9.75 -7.54
C THR A 101 -2.73 8.28 -7.53
N ASP A 102 -2.31 7.53 -6.51
CA ASP A 102 -2.58 6.09 -6.40
C ASP A 102 -2.98 5.69 -4.98
N HIS A 103 -3.57 4.51 -4.85
CA HIS A 103 -3.93 3.94 -3.56
C HIS A 103 -2.81 3.14 -2.90
N HIS A 104 -1.68 3.02 -3.54
CA HIS A 104 -0.51 2.31 -3.01
C HIS A 104 0.43 3.24 -2.25
N TRP A 105 1.28 2.65 -1.44
CA TRP A 105 2.39 3.33 -0.80
C TRP A 105 3.54 3.58 -1.77
N THR A 106 4.36 4.59 -1.47
CA THR A 106 5.61 4.87 -2.18
C THR A 106 6.70 3.88 -1.75
N ILE A 107 7.86 3.94 -2.37
CA ILE A 107 9.03 3.16 -1.91
C ILE A 107 9.39 3.48 -0.46
N ASN A 108 9.25 4.74 -0.03
CA ASN A 108 9.48 5.12 1.36
C ASN A 108 8.44 4.49 2.30
N GLY A 109 7.19 4.39 1.86
CA GLY A 109 6.16 3.67 2.59
C GLY A 109 6.43 2.17 2.67
N ALA A 110 6.88 1.58 1.57
CA ALA A 110 7.26 0.17 1.54
C ALA A 110 8.47 -0.13 2.44
N LEU A 111 9.49 0.74 2.45
CA LEU A 111 10.62 0.62 3.36
C LEU A 111 10.22 0.78 4.82
N LYS A 112 9.34 1.73 5.13
CA LYS A 112 8.79 1.85 6.48
C LYS A 112 8.07 0.58 6.91
N GLY A 113 7.27 -0.01 5.99
CA GLY A 113 6.62 -1.29 6.23
C GLY A 113 7.63 -2.43 6.44
N TYR A 114 8.68 -2.48 5.62
CA TYR A 114 9.76 -3.45 5.77
C TYR A 114 10.45 -3.34 7.14
N GLU A 115 10.81 -2.13 7.56
CA GLU A 115 11.41 -1.88 8.88
C GLU A 115 10.49 -2.32 10.03
N ASP A 116 9.22 -1.94 9.98
CA ASP A 116 8.25 -2.31 11.01
C ASP A 116 8.03 -3.83 11.08
N ILE A 117 7.96 -4.51 9.93
CA ILE A 117 7.76 -5.96 9.86
C ILE A 117 9.01 -6.69 10.35
N THR A 118 10.20 -6.29 9.93
CA THR A 118 11.45 -6.92 10.38
C THR A 118 11.66 -6.75 11.88
N ASP A 119 11.32 -5.59 12.44
CA ASP A 119 11.35 -5.35 13.88
C ASP A 119 10.33 -6.25 14.62
N MET A 120 9.11 -6.36 14.09
CA MET A 120 8.07 -7.21 14.67
C MET A 120 8.44 -8.70 14.65
N LEU A 121 9.13 -9.15 13.61
CA LEU A 121 9.61 -10.53 13.44
C LEU A 121 10.95 -10.77 14.14
N ASN A 122 11.61 -9.73 14.62
CA ASN A 122 12.96 -9.79 15.21
C ASN A 122 13.99 -10.44 14.25
N ILE A 123 13.97 -10.01 12.99
CA ILE A 123 14.94 -10.45 11.96
C ILE A 123 15.84 -9.29 11.55
N SER A 124 17.03 -9.64 11.06
CA SER A 124 18.01 -8.64 10.62
C SER A 124 17.49 -7.88 9.40
N LYS A 125 17.72 -6.58 9.41
CA LYS A 125 17.43 -5.70 8.26
C LYS A 125 18.55 -5.82 7.23
N VAL A 126 18.18 -5.57 5.98
CA VAL A 126 19.16 -5.41 4.91
C VAL A 126 19.72 -4.00 4.99
N ASP A 127 21.02 -3.90 5.02
CA ASP A 127 21.74 -2.63 4.99
C ASP A 127 21.98 -2.16 3.53
N ASN A 128 22.26 -0.87 3.37
CA ASN A 128 22.69 -0.29 2.09
C ASN A 128 21.66 -0.38 0.96
N LEU A 129 20.42 -0.03 1.26
CA LEU A 129 19.38 0.11 0.26
C LEU A 129 19.54 1.44 -0.49
N ASN A 130 19.83 1.39 -1.78
CA ASN A 130 19.92 2.56 -2.64
C ASN A 130 18.58 2.83 -3.31
N ILE A 131 18.04 4.03 -3.10
CA ILE A 131 16.78 4.47 -3.73
C ILE A 131 17.11 5.43 -4.87
N THR A 132 16.60 5.14 -6.05
CA THR A 132 16.71 6.02 -7.22
C THR A 132 15.32 6.51 -7.61
N GLU A 133 15.10 7.81 -7.55
CA GLU A 133 13.86 8.45 -8.01
C GLU A 133 13.95 8.79 -9.51
N HIS A 134 12.97 8.36 -10.28
CA HIS A 134 12.89 8.57 -11.74
C HIS A 134 12.13 9.85 -12.07
N LYS A 135 12.81 10.99 -11.95
CA LYS A 135 12.21 12.32 -12.23
C LYS A 135 11.94 12.60 -13.71
N GLU A 136 12.49 11.81 -14.60
CA GLU A 136 12.25 11.88 -16.04
C GLU A 136 10.86 11.38 -16.45
N ARG A 137 10.14 10.70 -15.55
CA ARG A 137 8.83 10.10 -15.83
C ARG A 137 7.79 10.46 -14.78
N LYS A 138 6.73 11.06 -15.26
CA LYS A 138 5.52 11.29 -14.45
C LYS A 138 4.72 10.00 -14.32
N TYR A 139 4.34 9.68 -13.11
CA TYR A 139 3.46 8.57 -12.79
C TYR A 139 2.05 9.08 -12.53
N TYR A 140 1.09 8.47 -13.19
CA TYR A 140 -0.33 8.71 -12.99
C TYR A 140 -0.99 7.42 -12.52
N GLY A 141 -1.26 7.35 -11.24
CA GLY A 141 -1.79 6.16 -10.61
C GLY A 141 -3.28 5.92 -10.89
N SER A 142 -3.82 4.91 -10.23
CA SER A 142 -5.19 4.45 -10.42
C SER A 142 -6.25 5.53 -10.13
N LEU A 143 -6.00 6.40 -9.16
CA LEU A 143 -6.92 7.48 -8.80
C LEU A 143 -6.96 8.57 -9.87
N ALA A 144 -5.80 8.96 -10.40
CA ALA A 144 -5.72 9.91 -11.52
C ALA A 144 -6.40 9.35 -12.76
N LYS A 145 -6.22 8.06 -13.04
CA LYS A 145 -6.92 7.36 -14.13
C LYS A 145 -8.43 7.39 -13.95
N THR A 146 -8.92 7.10 -12.77
CA THR A 146 -10.36 7.10 -12.49
C THR A 146 -10.94 8.51 -12.59
N ALA A 147 -10.18 9.52 -12.16
CA ALA A 147 -10.56 10.94 -12.27
C ALA A 147 -10.47 11.46 -13.71
N LEU A 148 -9.82 10.75 -14.64
CA LEU A 148 -9.46 11.20 -15.98
C LEU A 148 -8.74 12.57 -15.96
N ASN A 149 -7.89 12.76 -14.97
CA ASN A 149 -7.24 14.03 -14.70
C ASN A 149 -5.75 13.83 -14.45
N ASP A 150 -4.94 14.69 -15.06
CA ASP A 150 -3.48 14.67 -15.00
C ASP A 150 -2.88 15.98 -14.41
N LEU A 151 -3.66 16.70 -13.60
CA LEU A 151 -3.20 17.92 -12.93
C LEU A 151 -2.09 17.64 -11.92
N ILE A 152 -2.14 16.49 -11.26
CA ILE A 152 -1.11 16.06 -10.34
C ILE A 152 -0.53 14.72 -10.78
N PHE A 153 0.71 14.53 -10.44
CA PHE A 153 1.47 13.31 -10.73
C PHE A 153 2.41 12.99 -9.57
N ASP A 154 2.91 11.81 -9.58
CA ASP A 154 3.99 11.33 -8.73
C ASP A 154 5.24 11.02 -9.55
N TYR A 155 6.33 10.69 -8.88
CA TYR A 155 7.48 10.03 -9.46
C TYR A 155 7.62 8.65 -8.82
N ILE A 156 8.08 7.68 -9.60
CA ILE A 156 8.38 6.35 -9.08
C ILE A 156 9.85 6.29 -8.69
N SER A 157 10.12 5.51 -7.67
CA SER A 157 11.47 5.20 -7.26
C SER A 157 11.69 3.70 -7.33
N ASP A 158 12.86 3.30 -7.75
CA ASP A 158 13.36 1.94 -7.66
C ASP A 158 14.29 1.80 -6.45
N ILE A 159 14.38 0.58 -5.95
CA ILE A 159 15.33 0.20 -4.92
C ILE A 159 16.36 -0.76 -5.54
N ASP A 160 17.63 -0.41 -5.39
CA ASP A 160 18.72 -1.30 -5.76
C ASP A 160 19.12 -2.09 -4.52
N LEU A 161 19.01 -3.39 -4.65
CA LEU A 161 19.38 -4.36 -3.62
C LEU A 161 20.73 -4.97 -4.02
N ASP A 162 21.80 -4.50 -3.41
CA ASP A 162 23.11 -5.16 -3.53
C ASP A 162 23.12 -6.47 -2.71
N LEU A 163 22.35 -7.44 -3.19
CA LEU A 163 22.19 -8.73 -2.55
C LEU A 163 22.59 -9.85 -3.50
N ASN A 164 23.47 -10.72 -3.03
CA ASN A 164 23.67 -12.01 -3.66
C ASN A 164 22.55 -12.97 -3.25
N TYR A 165 21.59 -13.18 -4.14
CA TYR A 165 20.50 -14.12 -3.90
C TYR A 165 20.23 -15.00 -5.11
N ASN A 166 19.77 -16.20 -4.85
CA ASN A 166 19.29 -17.10 -5.88
C ASN A 166 17.77 -17.07 -5.88
N VAL A 167 17.18 -16.81 -7.04
CA VAL A 167 15.73 -16.81 -7.20
C VAL A 167 15.28 -18.09 -7.87
N SER A 168 14.29 -18.74 -7.29
CA SER A 168 13.60 -19.84 -7.95
C SER A 168 12.09 -19.59 -7.99
N LEU A 169 11.48 -19.81 -9.14
CA LEU A 169 10.03 -19.77 -9.30
C LEU A 169 9.55 -21.13 -9.75
N ASN A 170 8.69 -21.77 -8.97
CA ASN A 170 8.21 -23.15 -9.21
C ASN A 170 9.35 -24.15 -9.42
N GLY A 171 10.42 -24.04 -8.61
CA GLY A 171 11.59 -24.91 -8.67
C GLY A 171 12.53 -24.66 -9.85
N LYS A 172 12.33 -23.60 -10.62
CA LYS A 172 13.24 -23.19 -11.71
C LYS A 172 13.99 -21.93 -11.29
N GLU A 173 15.31 -21.97 -11.46
CA GLU A 173 16.15 -20.77 -11.25
C GLU A 173 15.76 -19.64 -12.21
N LYS A 174 15.84 -18.42 -11.70
CA LYS A 174 15.61 -17.19 -12.42
C LYS A 174 16.79 -16.26 -12.22
N ASP A 175 17.22 -15.63 -13.29
CA ASP A 175 18.35 -14.70 -13.27
C ASP A 175 18.03 -13.39 -12.57
N GLU A 176 16.75 -13.01 -12.53
CA GLU A 176 16.29 -11.74 -11.97
C GLU A 176 15.00 -11.93 -11.17
N LEU A 177 14.93 -11.29 -9.99
CA LEU A 177 13.71 -11.21 -9.19
C LEU A 177 12.72 -10.20 -9.79
N PHE A 178 13.26 -9.09 -10.30
CA PHE A 178 12.49 -7.97 -10.83
C PHE A 178 12.76 -7.82 -12.31
N LYS A 179 11.71 -7.83 -13.11
CA LYS A 179 11.81 -7.47 -14.52
C LYS A 179 10.99 -6.22 -14.76
N PRO A 180 11.63 -5.11 -15.19
CA PRO A 180 10.87 -3.94 -15.57
C PRO A 180 9.87 -4.31 -16.64
N ARG A 181 8.62 -3.96 -16.45
CA ARG A 181 7.61 -4.16 -17.48
C ARG A 181 7.97 -3.28 -18.68
N GLU A 182 7.99 -3.86 -19.87
CA GLU A 182 8.09 -3.05 -21.08
C GLU A 182 7.01 -1.98 -21.08
N ILE A 183 7.43 -0.74 -21.21
CA ILE A 183 6.53 0.40 -21.23
C ILE A 183 5.74 0.35 -22.52
N ARG A 184 4.48 0.09 -22.43
CA ARG A 184 3.59 0.26 -23.57
C ARG A 184 3.37 1.76 -23.77
N LEU A 185 3.88 2.29 -24.86
CA LEU A 185 3.68 3.68 -25.29
C LEU A 185 2.25 3.97 -25.79
N ASP A 186 1.36 3.01 -25.67
CA ASP A 186 -0.04 3.19 -26.01
C ASP A 186 -0.69 4.19 -25.05
N ARG A 187 -1.35 5.20 -25.62
CA ARG A 187 -2.03 6.28 -24.85
C ARG A 187 -3.05 5.76 -23.84
N SER A 188 -3.63 4.58 -24.07
CA SER A 188 -4.57 3.97 -23.12
C SER A 188 -3.94 3.55 -21.79
N TYR A 189 -2.62 3.48 -21.73
CA TYR A 189 -1.86 3.00 -20.58
C TYR A 189 -1.02 4.09 -19.90
N LYS A 190 -1.13 5.36 -20.29
CA LYS A 190 -0.32 6.45 -19.69
C LYS A 190 -0.41 6.52 -18.16
N TYR A 191 -1.49 6.02 -17.56
CA TYR A 191 -1.75 6.00 -16.12
C TYR A 191 -1.19 4.77 -15.40
N TYR A 192 -0.55 3.82 -16.10
CA TYR A 192 0.01 2.61 -15.53
C TYR A 192 1.41 2.29 -16.04
N ASP A 193 2.10 3.29 -16.57
CA ASP A 193 3.36 3.07 -17.27
C ASP A 193 4.51 2.58 -16.37
N TYR A 194 4.27 2.38 -15.06
CA TYR A 194 5.35 2.08 -14.12
C TYR A 194 5.00 1.04 -13.04
N TYR A 195 4.36 -0.04 -13.40
CA TYR A 195 4.32 -1.19 -12.50
C TYR A 195 5.48 -2.13 -12.82
N VAL A 196 6.38 -2.28 -11.86
CA VAL A 196 7.31 -3.40 -11.83
C VAL A 196 6.48 -4.65 -11.59
N SER A 197 6.36 -5.53 -12.58
CA SER A 197 5.69 -6.79 -12.34
C SER A 197 6.69 -7.79 -11.77
N TYR A 198 6.41 -8.22 -10.58
CA TYR A 198 7.24 -9.18 -9.85
C TYR A 198 7.22 -10.59 -10.45
N PHE A 199 6.31 -10.87 -11.33
CA PHE A 199 6.20 -12.19 -11.96
C PHE A 199 5.77 -12.05 -13.40
N ASN A 200 6.65 -12.44 -14.31
CA ASN A 200 6.21 -12.86 -15.64
C ASN A 200 5.63 -14.25 -15.49
N GLY A 201 4.31 -14.32 -15.31
CA GLY A 201 3.57 -15.54 -15.48
C GLY A 201 3.49 -15.91 -16.94
#